data_f3ce9977106e23ba07c267fce09fe98d
#
_entry.id   f3ce9977106e23ba07c267fce09fe98d
#
_cell.length_a   1.000
_cell.length_b   1.000
_cell.length_c   1.000
_cell.angle_alpha   90.00
_cell.angle_beta   90.00
_cell.angle_gamma   90.00
#
_symmetry.space_group_name_H-M   'P 1'
#
loop_
_entity.id
_entity.type
_entity.pdbx_description
1 polymer ?
#
loop_
_entity_poly.entity_id
_entity_poly.type
_entity_poly.pdbx_seq_one_letter_code
_entity_poly.pdbx_strand_id
1 'polypeptide(L)'
;MTKVFDATKFRKSITKSIQGLGIGFSDPTDWISTGNYALNYLMTSDFNKGIPLGKVTVLAGESGAGKSYIASGNIIKNAQDQGIFVILIDTENALDEQWLQALNVNTSEDKLMKLSMSMVDDVAKTVSEFMKGYKDQHADNKEGAPKVLFVIDSLGMLLTPTDVNQFEAGEMKGDLGRKPKALTALVRNCVNMFGDYNIGLVATNHTYASQDMFDPDDKISGGQGFIYASSIVVAMRKLKLKEDLDGNKVSTV
;
A
#
# COMPACT_ATOMS: atom_id res chain seq x y z
N MET A 1 4.06 53.88 1.85
CA MET A 1 4.66 52.80 1.04
C MET A 1 4.32 51.46 1.69
N THR A 2 3.46 50.70 1.10
CA THR A 2 3.11 49.33 1.58
C THR A 2 4.32 48.43 1.37
N LYS A 3 4.88 47.88 2.45
CA LYS A 3 5.98 46.93 2.36
C LYS A 3 5.48 45.67 1.61
N VAL A 4 5.98 45.42 0.42
CA VAL A 4 5.71 44.21 -0.35
C VAL A 4 6.31 43.03 0.41
N PHE A 5 5.55 41.94 0.55
CA PHE A 5 6.00 40.70 1.20
C PHE A 5 7.14 40.06 0.39
N ASP A 6 8.30 39.84 1.04
CA ASP A 6 9.46 39.20 0.44
C ASP A 6 9.40 37.68 0.66
N ALA A 7 8.82 36.96 -0.30
CA ALA A 7 8.67 35.52 -0.26
C ALA A 7 10.02 34.77 -0.24
N THR A 8 11.06 35.31 -0.86
CA THR A 8 12.39 34.69 -0.89
C THR A 8 13.05 34.72 0.49
N LYS A 9 12.96 35.88 1.16
CA LYS A 9 13.47 36.05 2.53
C LYS A 9 12.70 35.14 3.51
N PHE A 10 11.38 35.08 3.36
CA PHE A 10 10.54 34.21 4.18
C PHE A 10 10.90 32.70 3.98
N ARG A 11 11.03 32.24 2.74
CA ARG A 11 11.46 30.88 2.45
C ARG A 11 12.78 30.52 3.13
N LYS A 12 13.80 31.38 2.99
CA LYS A 12 15.11 31.17 3.63
C LYS A 12 15.00 31.11 5.16
N SER A 13 14.17 31.98 5.74
CA SER A 13 13.97 32.00 7.19
C SER A 13 13.30 30.74 7.71
N ILE A 14 12.21 30.30 7.08
CA ILE A 14 11.45 29.13 7.55
C ILE A 14 12.22 27.81 7.35
N THR A 15 13.01 27.69 6.27
CA THR A 15 13.88 26.53 6.03
C THR A 15 14.97 26.40 7.09
N LYS A 16 15.46 27.52 7.64
CA LYS A 16 16.44 27.51 8.73
C LYS A 16 15.82 27.18 10.09
N SER A 17 14.56 27.57 10.30
CA SER A 17 13.90 27.44 11.61
C SER A 17 13.22 26.07 11.80
N ILE A 18 12.84 25.37 10.72
CA ILE A 18 12.16 24.07 10.76
C ILE A 18 13.04 23.02 10.07
N GLN A 19 13.61 22.14 10.87
CA GLN A 19 14.43 21.04 10.37
C GLN A 19 13.54 20.02 9.63
N GLY A 20 13.95 19.62 8.43
CA GLY A 20 13.20 18.65 7.61
C GLY A 20 12.01 19.26 6.84
N LEU A 21 11.88 20.59 6.79
CA LEU A 21 10.84 21.25 5.99
C LEU A 21 11.08 21.01 4.50
N GLY A 22 10.16 20.28 3.85
CA GLY A 22 10.08 20.18 2.40
C GLY A 22 9.47 21.44 1.80
N ILE A 23 10.08 21.99 0.74
CA ILE A 23 9.52 23.12 -0.01
C ILE A 23 9.34 22.69 -1.45
N GLY A 24 8.12 22.83 -1.98
CA GLY A 24 7.78 22.46 -3.35
C GLY A 24 6.66 21.45 -3.44
N PHE A 25 6.50 20.88 -4.62
CA PHE A 25 5.53 19.83 -4.88
C PHE A 25 6.15 18.45 -4.60
N SER A 26 5.37 17.53 -4.03
CA SER A 26 5.78 16.14 -3.80
C SER A 26 5.15 15.23 -4.85
N ASP A 27 5.34 15.58 -6.13
CA ASP A 27 4.84 14.78 -7.24
C ASP A 27 5.68 13.51 -7.38
N PRO A 28 5.06 12.34 -7.63
CA PRO A 28 5.81 11.12 -7.90
C PRO A 28 6.66 11.26 -9.16
N THR A 29 7.92 10.91 -9.06
CA THR A 29 8.85 10.87 -10.20
C THR A 29 8.92 9.49 -10.83
N ASP A 30 8.62 8.48 -10.06
CA ASP A 30 8.76 7.07 -10.43
C ASP A 30 7.45 6.32 -10.25
N TRP A 31 7.19 5.41 -11.19
CA TRP A 31 5.95 4.67 -11.27
C TRP A 31 6.22 3.20 -11.61
N ILE A 32 5.45 2.31 -11.02
CA ILE A 32 5.50 0.88 -11.29
C ILE A 32 4.23 0.50 -12.04
N SER A 33 4.35 -0.15 -13.20
CA SER A 33 3.19 -0.67 -13.92
C SER A 33 2.48 -1.75 -13.10
N THR A 34 1.15 -1.79 -13.14
CA THR A 34 0.35 -2.89 -12.59
C THR A 34 0.41 -4.17 -13.42
N GLY A 35 1.09 -4.13 -14.58
CA GLY A 35 1.06 -5.22 -15.56
C GLY A 35 -0.18 -5.21 -16.47
N ASN A 36 -1.09 -4.26 -16.27
CA ASN A 36 -2.30 -4.11 -17.09
C ASN A 36 -2.45 -2.66 -17.55
N TYR A 37 -2.39 -2.44 -18.86
CA TYR A 37 -2.47 -1.11 -19.45
C TYR A 37 -3.78 -0.38 -19.14
N ALA A 38 -4.91 -1.09 -19.17
CA ALA A 38 -6.21 -0.50 -18.86
C ALA A 38 -6.28 -0.05 -17.40
N LEU A 39 -5.78 -0.87 -16.46
CA LEU A 39 -5.74 -0.51 -15.04
C LEU A 39 -4.80 0.68 -14.81
N ASN A 40 -3.62 0.68 -15.41
CA ASN A 40 -2.71 1.83 -15.35
C ASN A 40 -3.43 3.11 -15.80
N TYR A 41 -4.07 3.07 -16.96
CA TYR A 41 -4.79 4.23 -17.51
C TYR A 41 -5.92 4.71 -16.60
N LEU A 42 -6.70 3.79 -16.03
CA LEU A 42 -7.77 4.12 -15.08
C LEU A 42 -7.23 4.81 -13.81
N MET A 43 -6.04 4.42 -13.36
CA MET A 43 -5.44 4.98 -12.15
C MET A 43 -4.75 6.32 -12.38
N THR A 44 -4.14 6.53 -13.54
CA THR A 44 -3.18 7.63 -13.75
C THR A 44 -3.35 8.39 -15.06
N SER A 45 -4.28 7.97 -15.93
CA SER A 45 -4.43 8.45 -17.31
C SER A 45 -3.19 8.24 -18.20
N ASP A 46 -2.31 7.29 -17.82
CA ASP A 46 -1.13 6.91 -18.56
C ASP A 46 -1.05 5.37 -18.61
N PHE A 47 -0.88 4.80 -19.80
CA PHE A 47 -0.87 3.35 -20.00
C PHE A 47 0.32 2.63 -19.33
N ASN A 48 1.41 3.34 -19.06
CA ASN A 48 2.63 2.76 -18.49
C ASN A 48 2.84 3.08 -17.01
N LYS A 49 2.05 4.00 -16.43
CA LYS A 49 2.13 4.43 -15.04
C LYS A 49 1.01 3.81 -14.22
N GLY A 50 1.37 3.01 -13.23
CA GLY A 50 0.41 2.38 -12.31
C GLY A 50 0.57 2.91 -10.89
N ILE A 51 1.50 2.34 -10.15
CA ILE A 51 1.74 2.65 -8.74
C ILE A 51 2.77 3.76 -8.61
N PRO A 52 2.44 4.90 -7.99
CA PRO A 52 3.40 5.96 -7.71
C PRO A 52 4.30 5.60 -6.53
N LEU A 53 5.62 5.73 -6.68
CA LEU A 53 6.53 5.70 -5.54
C LEU A 53 6.38 6.98 -4.68
N GLY A 54 6.72 6.89 -3.41
CA GLY A 54 6.50 7.97 -2.45
C GLY A 54 5.05 8.12 -1.98
N LYS A 55 4.16 7.21 -2.39
CA LYS A 55 2.72 7.24 -2.09
C LYS A 55 2.22 5.88 -1.62
N VAL A 56 0.98 5.86 -1.15
CA VAL A 56 0.28 4.63 -0.73
C VAL A 56 -0.87 4.34 -1.69
N THR A 57 -0.90 3.12 -2.19
CA THR A 57 -1.97 2.58 -3.04
C THR A 57 -2.63 1.40 -2.36
N VAL A 58 -3.96 1.36 -2.35
CA VAL A 58 -4.75 0.26 -1.79
C VAL A 58 -5.57 -0.40 -2.89
N LEU A 59 -5.49 -1.73 -2.98
CA LEU A 59 -6.35 -2.57 -3.82
C LEU A 59 -7.36 -3.26 -2.91
N ALA A 60 -8.62 -2.88 -2.99
CA ALA A 60 -9.70 -3.39 -2.15
C ALA A 60 -10.69 -4.20 -2.98
N GLY A 61 -11.20 -5.30 -2.45
CA GLY A 61 -12.20 -6.12 -3.14
C GLY A 61 -12.53 -7.40 -2.41
N GLU A 62 -13.55 -8.10 -2.89
CA GLU A 62 -13.95 -9.39 -2.38
C GLU A 62 -12.85 -10.46 -2.54
N SER A 63 -12.98 -11.58 -1.82
CA SER A 63 -12.05 -12.71 -1.97
C SER A 63 -12.08 -13.23 -3.42
N GLY A 64 -10.90 -13.53 -3.99
CA GLY A 64 -10.76 -13.98 -5.38
C GLY A 64 -10.99 -12.90 -6.46
N ALA A 65 -11.03 -11.60 -6.11
CA ALA A 65 -11.09 -10.51 -7.09
C ALA A 65 -9.74 -10.22 -7.78
N GLY A 66 -8.68 -10.97 -7.47
CA GLY A 66 -7.36 -10.82 -8.08
C GLY A 66 -6.42 -9.84 -7.40
N LYS A 67 -6.73 -9.37 -6.18
CA LYS A 67 -5.89 -8.40 -5.45
C LYS A 67 -4.45 -8.86 -5.30
N SER A 68 -4.25 -10.06 -4.72
CA SER A 68 -2.92 -10.64 -4.49
C SER A 68 -2.18 -10.92 -5.81
N TYR A 69 -2.90 -11.36 -6.86
CA TYR A 69 -2.33 -11.56 -8.18
C TYR A 69 -1.72 -10.26 -8.74
N ILE A 70 -2.43 -9.14 -8.60
CA ILE A 70 -1.94 -7.85 -9.07
C ILE A 70 -0.86 -7.31 -8.12
N ALA A 71 -1.10 -7.28 -6.80
CA ALA A 71 -0.18 -6.68 -5.83
C ALA A 71 1.09 -7.50 -5.67
N SER A 72 0.96 -8.77 -5.29
CA SER A 72 2.06 -9.65 -4.91
C SER A 72 2.68 -10.40 -6.11
N GLY A 73 1.99 -10.44 -7.26
CA GLY A 73 2.52 -10.93 -8.52
C GLY A 73 3.02 -9.81 -9.42
N ASN A 74 2.12 -9.21 -10.19
CA ASN A 74 2.46 -8.31 -11.29
C ASN A 74 3.23 -7.06 -10.85
N ILE A 75 2.79 -6.40 -9.75
CA ILE A 75 3.44 -5.17 -9.29
C ILE A 75 4.84 -5.47 -8.76
N ILE A 76 5.01 -6.56 -7.98
CA ILE A 76 6.34 -6.97 -7.48
C ILE A 76 7.27 -7.27 -8.66
N LYS A 77 6.83 -8.08 -9.61
CA LYS A 77 7.62 -8.40 -10.81
C LYS A 77 8.04 -7.14 -11.57
N ASN A 78 7.12 -6.22 -11.80
CA ASN A 78 7.41 -4.98 -12.51
C ASN A 78 8.29 -4.01 -11.71
N ALA A 79 8.23 -4.04 -10.38
CA ALA A 79 9.15 -3.32 -9.50
C ALA A 79 10.58 -3.88 -9.64
N GLN A 80 10.71 -5.20 -9.58
CA GLN A 80 12.00 -5.89 -9.70
C GLN A 80 12.66 -5.66 -11.07
N ASP A 81 11.88 -5.61 -12.16
CA ASP A 81 12.39 -5.25 -13.50
C ASP A 81 13.01 -3.84 -13.55
N GLN A 82 12.58 -2.96 -12.67
CA GLN A 82 13.12 -1.60 -12.52
C GLN A 82 14.28 -1.54 -11.50
N GLY A 83 14.72 -2.68 -10.95
CA GLY A 83 15.76 -2.73 -9.91
C GLY A 83 15.28 -2.28 -8.53
N ILE A 84 13.97 -2.23 -8.29
CA ILE A 84 13.38 -1.85 -7.01
C ILE A 84 13.40 -3.07 -6.08
N PHE A 85 13.96 -2.91 -4.88
CA PHE A 85 13.91 -3.92 -3.83
C PHE A 85 12.51 -3.99 -3.22
N VAL A 86 12.01 -5.20 -2.96
CA VAL A 86 10.65 -5.40 -2.47
C VAL A 86 10.64 -6.02 -1.08
N ILE A 87 9.85 -5.43 -0.17
CA ILE A 87 9.53 -5.99 1.14
C ILE A 87 8.07 -6.41 1.11
N LEU A 88 7.84 -7.72 1.07
CA LEU A 88 6.50 -8.32 1.05
C LEU A 88 6.12 -8.79 2.45
N ILE A 89 5.09 -8.19 3.00
CA ILE A 89 4.49 -8.57 4.29
C ILE A 89 3.23 -9.39 4.02
N ASP A 90 3.33 -10.71 4.23
CA ASP A 90 2.25 -11.67 4.07
C ASP A 90 1.57 -11.88 5.43
N THR A 91 0.36 -11.35 5.56
CA THR A 91 -0.41 -11.43 6.82
C THR A 91 -1.36 -12.61 6.87
N GLU A 92 -1.57 -13.26 5.73
CA GLU A 92 -2.48 -14.41 5.58
C GLU A 92 -1.72 -15.75 5.55
N ASN A 93 -0.38 -15.70 5.43
CA ASN A 93 0.48 -16.85 5.18
C ASN A 93 0.04 -17.69 3.97
N ALA A 94 -0.49 -17.01 2.94
CA ALA A 94 -1.08 -17.62 1.76
C ALA A 94 -0.19 -17.57 0.52
N LEU A 95 0.90 -16.80 0.57
CA LEU A 95 1.80 -16.58 -0.56
C LEU A 95 3.00 -17.53 -0.47
N ASP A 96 2.95 -18.64 -1.21
CA ASP A 96 4.08 -19.55 -1.33
C ASP A 96 5.08 -19.12 -2.42
N GLU A 97 6.29 -19.66 -2.34
CA GLU A 97 7.38 -19.31 -3.25
C GLU A 97 7.11 -19.77 -4.67
N GLN A 98 6.54 -20.97 -4.85
CA GLN A 98 6.26 -21.52 -6.18
C GLN A 98 5.22 -20.67 -6.92
N TRP A 99 4.20 -20.20 -6.19
CA TRP A 99 3.20 -19.32 -6.76
C TRP A 99 3.81 -17.98 -7.19
N LEU A 100 4.67 -17.36 -6.37
CA LEU A 100 5.37 -16.13 -6.73
C LEU A 100 6.26 -16.33 -7.96
N GLN A 101 7.03 -17.42 -8.00
CA GLN A 101 7.88 -17.76 -9.15
C GLN A 101 7.07 -18.03 -10.42
N ALA A 102 5.90 -18.66 -10.32
CA ALA A 102 4.99 -18.87 -11.45
C ALA A 102 4.47 -17.53 -12.04
N LEU A 103 4.46 -16.48 -11.25
CA LEU A 103 4.16 -15.09 -11.68
C LEU A 103 5.41 -14.31 -12.12
N ASN A 104 6.53 -14.99 -12.28
CA ASN A 104 7.84 -14.41 -12.64
C ASN A 104 8.39 -13.42 -11.59
N VAL A 105 8.00 -13.56 -10.34
CA VAL A 105 8.61 -12.82 -9.23
C VAL A 105 9.95 -13.49 -8.89
N ASN A 106 11.00 -12.70 -8.81
CA ASN A 106 12.30 -13.18 -8.34
C ASN A 106 12.29 -13.26 -6.80
N THR A 107 12.41 -14.48 -6.27
CA THR A 107 12.35 -14.74 -4.82
C THR A 107 13.72 -14.74 -4.14
N SER A 108 14.80 -14.39 -4.85
CA SER A 108 16.14 -14.29 -4.26
C SER A 108 16.22 -13.17 -3.21
N GLU A 109 17.03 -13.38 -2.18
CA GLU A 109 17.14 -12.48 -1.02
C GLU A 109 17.63 -11.05 -1.38
N ASP A 110 18.33 -10.90 -2.49
CA ASP A 110 18.76 -9.60 -3.01
C ASP A 110 17.64 -8.82 -3.74
N LYS A 111 16.49 -9.44 -4.01
CA LYS A 111 15.35 -8.86 -4.74
C LYS A 111 14.07 -8.79 -3.91
N LEU A 112 13.87 -9.74 -3.01
CA LEU A 112 12.65 -9.88 -2.23
C LEU A 112 12.96 -10.26 -0.79
N MET A 113 12.44 -9.48 0.15
CA MET A 113 12.32 -9.87 1.56
C MET A 113 10.86 -10.19 1.87
N LYS A 114 10.53 -11.48 2.01
CA LYS A 114 9.20 -11.93 2.45
C LYS A 114 9.17 -12.08 3.96
N LEU A 115 8.20 -11.42 4.59
CA LEU A 115 7.99 -11.43 6.04
C LEU A 115 6.57 -11.92 6.32
N SER A 116 6.41 -12.84 7.27
CA SER A 116 5.11 -13.28 7.77
C SER A 116 4.82 -12.57 9.08
N MET A 117 3.78 -11.75 9.13
CA MET A 117 3.40 -10.94 10.29
C MET A 117 1.89 -10.91 10.45
N SER A 118 1.43 -11.00 11.68
CA SER A 118 0.00 -10.93 12.00
C SER A 118 -0.40 -9.70 12.80
N MET A 119 0.55 -8.98 13.40
CA MET A 119 0.26 -7.85 14.28
C MET A 119 0.51 -6.50 13.61
N VAL A 120 -0.41 -5.54 13.76
CA VAL A 120 -0.23 -4.16 13.27
C VAL A 120 1.02 -3.52 13.85
N ASP A 121 1.29 -3.77 15.15
CA ASP A 121 2.43 -3.19 15.86
C ASP A 121 3.76 -3.71 15.31
N ASP A 122 3.84 -4.99 14.94
CA ASP A 122 5.06 -5.58 14.35
C ASP A 122 5.33 -4.99 12.95
N VAL A 123 4.29 -4.81 12.14
CA VAL A 123 4.42 -4.13 10.84
C VAL A 123 4.89 -2.69 11.03
N ALA A 124 4.29 -1.96 11.96
CA ALA A 124 4.68 -0.58 12.26
C ALA A 124 6.14 -0.49 12.73
N LYS A 125 6.57 -1.42 13.60
CA LYS A 125 7.94 -1.52 14.07
C LYS A 125 8.91 -1.81 12.93
N THR A 126 8.60 -2.79 12.08
CA THR A 126 9.41 -3.14 10.91
C THR A 126 9.61 -1.95 9.97
N VAL A 127 8.53 -1.24 9.63
CA VAL A 127 8.61 -0.03 8.81
C VAL A 127 9.45 1.05 9.49
N SER A 128 9.28 1.25 10.80
CA SER A 128 10.03 2.27 11.56
C SER A 128 11.53 1.95 11.61
N GLU A 129 11.90 0.71 11.90
CA GLU A 129 13.30 0.27 11.94
C GLU A 129 13.96 0.35 10.56
N PHE A 130 13.24 -0.11 9.52
CA PHE A 130 13.70 0.06 8.14
C PHE A 130 13.96 1.53 7.82
N MET A 131 13.00 2.41 8.08
CA MET A 131 13.13 3.84 7.78
C MET A 131 14.25 4.52 8.56
N LYS A 132 14.50 4.09 9.80
CA LYS A 132 15.61 4.61 10.59
C LYS A 132 16.95 4.25 9.93
N GLY A 133 17.20 2.96 9.68
CA GLY A 133 18.43 2.52 9.04
C GLY A 133 18.61 3.10 7.62
N TYR A 134 17.51 3.20 6.86
CA TYR A 134 17.52 3.77 5.52
C TYR A 134 17.87 5.26 5.51
N LYS A 135 17.30 6.04 6.44
CA LYS A 135 17.61 7.46 6.61
C LYS A 135 19.06 7.68 7.02
N ASP A 136 19.57 6.87 7.96
CA ASP A 136 20.95 6.96 8.42
C ASP A 136 21.95 6.71 7.28
N GLN A 137 21.62 5.79 6.36
CA GLN A 137 22.48 5.46 5.21
C GLN A 137 22.40 6.47 4.06
N HIS A 138 21.26 7.15 3.88
CA HIS A 138 20.97 7.96 2.70
C HIS A 138 20.63 9.43 3.02
N ALA A 139 20.95 9.91 4.24
CA ALA A 139 20.66 11.27 4.67
C ALA A 139 21.23 12.34 3.72
N ASP A 140 22.45 12.12 3.22
CA ASP A 140 23.18 13.06 2.39
C ASP A 140 22.83 12.96 0.89
N ASN A 141 22.15 11.88 0.46
CA ASN A 141 21.79 11.67 -0.95
C ASN A 141 20.43 10.99 -1.08
N LYS A 142 19.37 11.71 -0.81
CA LYS A 142 17.99 11.18 -0.90
C LYS A 142 17.58 10.82 -2.33
N GLU A 143 18.03 11.59 -3.32
CA GLU A 143 17.68 11.36 -4.74
C GLU A 143 18.36 10.12 -5.32
N GLY A 144 19.57 9.82 -4.86
CA GLY A 144 20.31 8.62 -5.25
C GLY A 144 20.04 7.38 -4.37
N ALA A 145 19.16 7.49 -3.39
CA ALA A 145 18.82 6.37 -2.51
C ALA A 145 18.12 5.24 -3.30
N PRO A 146 18.42 3.96 -3.00
CA PRO A 146 17.78 2.82 -3.65
C PRO A 146 16.26 2.87 -3.51
N LYS A 147 15.53 2.59 -4.57
CA LYS A 147 14.06 2.55 -4.52
C LYS A 147 13.60 1.27 -3.82
N VAL A 148 12.56 1.40 -3.00
CA VAL A 148 11.99 0.28 -2.25
C VAL A 148 10.47 0.31 -2.37
N LEU A 149 9.87 -0.87 -2.52
CA LEU A 149 8.43 -1.08 -2.50
C LEU A 149 8.06 -1.97 -1.31
N PHE A 150 7.19 -1.47 -0.45
CA PHE A 150 6.47 -2.31 0.52
C PHE A 150 5.19 -2.84 -0.11
N VAL A 151 4.92 -4.13 0.10
CA VAL A 151 3.65 -4.77 -0.24
C VAL A 151 3.09 -5.42 1.01
N ILE A 152 1.85 -5.09 1.39
CA ILE A 152 1.15 -5.70 2.54
C ILE A 152 -0.07 -6.45 2.02
N ASP A 153 -0.08 -7.75 2.17
CA ASP A 153 -1.19 -8.62 1.75
C ASP A 153 -1.68 -9.44 2.95
N SER A 154 -2.75 -9.04 3.62
CA SER A 154 -3.60 -7.86 3.47
C SER A 154 -3.69 -7.04 4.77
N LEU A 155 -4.01 -5.75 4.68
CA LEU A 155 -4.22 -4.89 5.87
C LEU A 155 -5.35 -5.40 6.76
N GLY A 156 -6.42 -5.92 6.18
CA GLY A 156 -7.60 -6.39 6.91
C GLY A 156 -7.35 -7.58 7.84
N MET A 157 -6.32 -8.37 7.58
CA MET A 157 -5.98 -9.55 8.39
C MET A 157 -5.08 -9.24 9.59
N LEU A 158 -4.48 -8.06 9.63
CA LEU A 158 -3.67 -7.66 10.77
C LEU A 158 -4.51 -7.60 12.06
N LEU A 159 -3.92 -8.04 13.15
CA LEU A 159 -4.50 -8.08 14.49
C LEU A 159 -3.96 -6.95 15.36
N THR A 160 -4.77 -6.53 16.32
CA THR A 160 -4.34 -5.67 17.44
C THR A 160 -4.09 -6.52 18.69
N PRO A 161 -3.33 -6.03 19.68
CA PRO A 161 -3.20 -6.72 20.97
C PRO A 161 -4.55 -7.00 21.64
N THR A 162 -5.54 -6.16 21.38
CA THR A 162 -6.90 -6.37 21.89
C THR A 162 -7.57 -7.59 21.25
N ASP A 163 -7.39 -7.80 19.93
CA ASP A 163 -7.93 -8.97 19.24
C ASP A 163 -7.37 -10.27 19.84
N VAL A 164 -6.06 -10.30 20.10
CA VAL A 164 -5.37 -11.45 20.68
C VAL A 164 -5.84 -11.71 22.12
N ASN A 165 -5.87 -10.67 22.97
CA ASN A 165 -6.29 -10.80 24.36
C ASN A 165 -7.75 -11.29 24.48
N GLN A 166 -8.64 -10.83 23.60
CA GLN A 166 -10.03 -11.29 23.56
C GLN A 166 -10.13 -12.76 23.15
N PHE A 167 -9.35 -13.16 22.16
CA PHE A 167 -9.30 -14.56 21.73
C PHE A 167 -8.79 -15.49 22.85
N GLU A 168 -7.72 -15.11 23.54
CA GLU A 168 -7.15 -15.87 24.68
C GLU A 168 -8.14 -15.94 25.87
N ALA A 169 -8.94 -14.89 26.08
CA ALA A 169 -9.99 -14.88 27.10
C ALA A 169 -11.25 -15.65 26.69
N GLY A 170 -11.31 -16.19 25.46
CA GLY A 170 -12.51 -16.82 24.91
C GLY A 170 -13.66 -15.83 24.66
N GLU A 171 -13.34 -14.54 24.55
CA GLU A 171 -14.31 -13.47 24.32
C GLU A 171 -14.24 -13.00 22.87
N MET A 172 -15.36 -13.07 22.16
CA MET A 172 -15.48 -12.57 20.78
C MET A 172 -16.24 -11.24 20.77
N LYS A 173 -15.84 -10.31 21.62
CA LYS A 173 -16.39 -8.95 21.63
C LYS A 173 -15.79 -8.17 20.46
N GLY A 174 -16.63 -7.50 19.67
CA GLY A 174 -16.18 -6.70 18.54
C GLY A 174 -15.14 -5.64 18.95
N ASP A 175 -14.17 -5.41 18.09
CA ASP A 175 -13.14 -4.38 18.28
C ASP A 175 -13.75 -2.98 18.23
N LEU A 176 -13.92 -2.34 19.36
CA LEU A 176 -14.52 -1.00 19.56
C LEU A 176 -13.80 0.14 18.77
N GLY A 177 -13.41 -0.12 17.51
CA GLY A 177 -12.77 0.85 16.63
C GLY A 177 -11.26 1.01 16.87
N ARG A 178 -10.60 0.13 17.61
CA ARG A 178 -9.15 0.16 17.85
C ARG A 178 -8.36 -0.24 16.61
N LYS A 179 -8.76 -1.31 15.94
CA LYS A 179 -8.16 -1.77 14.69
C LYS A 179 -8.21 -0.70 13.58
N PRO A 180 -9.37 -0.06 13.28
CA PRO A 180 -9.42 1.07 12.36
C PRO A 180 -8.47 2.21 12.72
N LYS A 181 -8.30 2.53 14.00
CA LYS A 181 -7.36 3.56 14.46
C LYS A 181 -5.91 3.14 14.23
N ALA A 182 -5.56 1.90 14.54
CA ALA A 182 -4.21 1.35 14.35
C ALA A 182 -3.82 1.32 12.87
N LEU A 183 -4.71 0.82 11.99
CA LEU A 183 -4.48 0.81 10.54
C LEU A 183 -4.35 2.22 9.97
N THR A 184 -5.18 3.16 10.43
CA THR A 184 -5.09 4.57 10.03
C THR A 184 -3.75 5.18 10.45
N ALA A 185 -3.28 4.88 11.67
CA ALA A 185 -2.00 5.36 12.16
C ALA A 185 -0.83 4.77 11.35
N LEU A 186 -0.85 3.46 11.06
CA LEU A 186 0.15 2.79 10.23
C LEU A 186 0.25 3.45 8.86
N VAL A 187 -0.85 3.55 8.12
CA VAL A 187 -0.87 4.12 6.75
C VAL A 187 -0.44 5.58 6.75
N ARG A 188 -0.93 6.39 7.70
CA ARG A 188 -0.53 7.80 7.82
C ARG A 188 0.96 7.96 8.06
N ASN A 189 1.55 7.13 8.92
CA ASN A 189 2.98 7.15 9.18
C ASN A 189 3.76 6.76 7.92
N CYS A 190 3.34 5.74 7.18
CA CYS A 190 3.96 5.37 5.90
C CYS A 190 3.92 6.54 4.91
N VAL A 191 2.76 7.19 4.73
CA VAL A 191 2.63 8.38 3.85
C VAL A 191 3.63 9.47 4.22
N ASN A 192 3.75 9.78 5.52
CA ASN A 192 4.64 10.84 5.98
C ASN A 192 6.14 10.48 5.88
N MET A 193 6.46 9.18 6.01
CA MET A 193 7.86 8.74 6.05
C MET A 193 8.42 8.41 4.67
N PHE A 194 7.58 7.97 3.75
CA PHE A 194 8.00 7.41 2.45
C PHE A 194 8.19 8.48 1.37
N GLY A 195 7.41 9.57 1.43
CA GLY A 195 7.38 10.59 0.38
C GLY A 195 8.75 11.18 0.04
N ASP A 196 9.56 11.46 1.05
CA ASP A 196 10.88 12.08 0.89
C ASP A 196 11.92 11.18 0.19
N TYR A 197 11.69 9.87 0.14
CA TYR A 197 12.64 8.86 -0.36
C TYR A 197 12.11 8.04 -1.53
N ASN A 198 10.97 8.41 -2.10
CA ASN A 198 10.33 7.63 -3.17
C ASN A 198 10.13 6.14 -2.82
N ILE A 199 9.80 5.86 -1.55
CA ILE A 199 9.43 4.51 -1.10
C ILE A 199 7.93 4.34 -1.32
N GLY A 200 7.53 3.30 -2.06
CA GLY A 200 6.12 3.01 -2.33
C GLY A 200 5.52 2.05 -1.32
N LEU A 201 4.21 2.13 -1.10
CA LEU A 201 3.42 1.12 -0.40
C LEU A 201 2.23 0.72 -1.25
N VAL A 202 2.11 -0.57 -1.50
CA VAL A 202 0.89 -1.21 -2.03
C VAL A 202 0.31 -2.09 -0.95
N ALA A 203 -0.97 -1.95 -0.67
CA ALA A 203 -1.66 -2.82 0.27
C ALA A 203 -2.92 -3.40 -0.36
N THR A 204 -3.20 -4.66 -0.06
CA THR A 204 -4.50 -5.25 -0.38
C THR A 204 -5.44 -5.15 0.82
N ASN A 205 -6.74 -5.19 0.56
CA ASN A 205 -7.73 -5.23 1.61
C ASN A 205 -9.03 -5.88 1.14
N HIS A 206 -9.81 -6.40 2.09
CA HIS A 206 -11.10 -7.01 1.81
C HIS A 206 -12.21 -5.96 1.82
N THR A 207 -13.23 -6.22 1.00
CA THR A 207 -14.53 -5.52 1.08
C THR A 207 -15.59 -6.47 1.61
N TYR A 208 -16.62 -5.89 2.20
CA TYR A 208 -17.82 -6.59 2.64
C TYR A 208 -19.06 -5.81 2.19
N ALA A 209 -20.16 -6.54 1.95
CA ALA A 209 -21.42 -5.93 1.55
C ALA A 209 -21.92 -4.96 2.63
N SER A 210 -22.36 -3.78 2.21
CA SER A 210 -23.01 -2.83 3.11
C SER A 210 -24.34 -3.43 3.60
N GLN A 211 -24.60 -3.27 4.89
CA GLN A 211 -25.91 -3.59 5.50
C GLN A 211 -26.86 -2.39 5.46
N ASP A 212 -26.39 -1.25 4.99
CA ASP A 212 -27.17 -0.04 4.87
C ASP A 212 -27.96 -0.04 3.56
N MET A 213 -29.28 -0.07 3.66
CA MET A 213 -30.17 -0.04 2.48
C MET A 213 -30.09 1.27 1.69
N PHE A 214 -29.66 2.35 2.31
CA PHE A 214 -29.50 3.67 1.68
C PHE A 214 -28.10 3.88 1.07
N ASP A 215 -27.11 3.05 1.45
CA ASP A 215 -25.76 3.08 0.91
C ASP A 215 -25.30 1.64 0.63
N PRO A 216 -25.78 1.04 -0.48
CA PRO A 216 -25.58 -0.37 -0.80
C PRO A 216 -24.16 -0.70 -1.29
N ASP A 217 -23.29 0.30 -1.43
CA ASP A 217 -21.92 0.08 -1.91
C ASP A 217 -21.09 -0.71 -0.90
N ASP A 218 -20.25 -1.61 -1.41
CA ASP A 218 -19.33 -2.41 -0.60
C ASP A 218 -18.43 -1.51 0.25
N LYS A 219 -18.28 -1.88 1.52
CA LYS A 219 -17.41 -1.19 2.46
C LYS A 219 -16.05 -1.86 2.53
N ILE A 220 -14.99 -1.06 2.60
CA ILE A 220 -13.63 -1.57 2.78
C ILE A 220 -13.40 -1.87 4.26
N SER A 221 -12.89 -3.07 4.57
CA SER A 221 -12.58 -3.50 5.94
C SER A 221 -11.54 -2.60 6.61
N GLY A 222 -11.63 -2.41 7.92
CA GLY A 222 -10.65 -1.64 8.69
C GLY A 222 -10.91 -0.15 8.77
N GLY A 223 -12.09 0.31 8.32
CA GLY A 223 -12.57 1.69 8.51
C GLY A 223 -12.12 2.67 7.43
N GLN A 224 -12.61 3.88 7.51
CA GLN A 224 -12.44 4.91 6.47
C GLN A 224 -11.10 5.68 6.58
N GLY A 225 -10.51 5.73 7.77
CA GLY A 225 -9.39 6.63 8.04
C GLY A 225 -8.14 6.35 7.21
N PHE A 226 -7.78 5.08 6.99
CA PHE A 226 -6.63 4.73 6.17
C PHE A 226 -6.89 4.95 4.66
N ILE A 227 -8.17 4.84 4.23
CA ILE A 227 -8.59 5.14 2.85
C ILE A 227 -8.30 6.60 2.54
N TYR A 228 -8.70 7.52 3.42
CA TYR A 228 -8.42 8.94 3.25
C TYR A 228 -6.92 9.30 3.31
N ALA A 229 -6.12 8.49 4.00
CA ALA A 229 -4.67 8.66 4.03
C ALA A 229 -3.98 8.14 2.76
N SER A 230 -4.63 7.26 2.00
CA SER A 230 -4.08 6.67 0.77
C SER A 230 -4.21 7.62 -0.41
N SER A 231 -3.25 7.56 -1.34
CA SER A 231 -3.25 8.40 -2.54
C SER A 231 -4.11 7.82 -3.66
N ILE A 232 -4.13 6.49 -3.77
CA ILE A 232 -4.94 5.75 -4.76
C ILE A 232 -5.64 4.61 -4.03
N VAL A 233 -6.95 4.48 -4.28
CA VAL A 233 -7.73 3.34 -3.81
C VAL A 233 -8.49 2.76 -5.00
N VAL A 234 -8.23 1.48 -5.29
CA VAL A 234 -8.87 0.74 -6.38
C VAL A 234 -9.87 -0.24 -5.79
N ALA A 235 -11.15 -0.06 -6.06
CA ALA A 235 -12.19 -1.01 -5.72
C ALA A 235 -12.35 -2.05 -6.85
N MET A 236 -12.18 -3.33 -6.51
CA MET A 236 -12.20 -4.45 -7.43
C MET A 236 -13.42 -5.33 -7.14
N ARG A 237 -14.17 -5.67 -8.17
CA ARG A 237 -15.32 -6.58 -8.09
C ARG A 237 -15.16 -7.72 -9.07
N LYS A 238 -15.65 -8.90 -8.71
CA LYS A 238 -15.81 -10.02 -9.65
C LYS A 238 -17.01 -9.76 -10.54
N LEU A 239 -16.81 -9.93 -11.82
CA LEU A 239 -17.92 -10.00 -12.76
C LEU A 239 -18.20 -11.49 -13.05
N LYS A 240 -19.46 -11.89 -12.89
CA LYS A 240 -19.88 -13.22 -13.35
C LYS A 240 -19.92 -13.20 -14.87
N LEU A 241 -18.99 -13.88 -15.51
CA LEU A 241 -19.12 -14.20 -16.93
C LEU A 241 -20.27 -15.20 -17.08
N LYS A 242 -21.27 -14.83 -17.87
CA LYS A 242 -22.40 -15.72 -18.17
C LYS A 242 -22.03 -16.73 -19.22
N GLU A 243 -21.22 -16.33 -20.19
CA GLU A 243 -20.83 -17.12 -21.36
C GLU A 243 -19.36 -16.78 -21.73
N ASP A 244 -18.65 -17.76 -22.26
CA ASP A 244 -17.33 -17.55 -22.87
C ASP A 244 -17.46 -16.92 -24.28
N LEU A 245 -16.33 -16.71 -24.95
CA LEU A 245 -16.30 -16.16 -26.31
C LEU A 245 -17.00 -17.08 -27.35
N ASP A 246 -17.16 -18.37 -27.04
CA ASP A 246 -17.79 -19.37 -27.87
C ASP A 246 -19.26 -19.61 -27.49
N GLY A 247 -19.81 -18.83 -26.54
CA GLY A 247 -21.19 -18.89 -26.10
C GLY A 247 -21.50 -20.02 -25.10
N ASN A 248 -20.49 -20.68 -24.55
CA ASN A 248 -20.69 -21.70 -23.52
C ASN A 248 -20.87 -21.05 -22.15
N LYS A 249 -21.79 -21.58 -21.34
CA LYS A 249 -21.95 -21.09 -19.96
C LYS A 249 -20.69 -21.36 -19.14
N VAL A 250 -20.06 -20.30 -18.66
CA VAL A 250 -18.91 -20.40 -17.77
C VAL A 250 -19.42 -20.51 -16.33
N SER A 251 -19.12 -21.65 -15.69
CA SER A 251 -19.33 -21.75 -14.25
C SER A 251 -18.18 -20.98 -13.57
N THR A 252 -18.52 -19.92 -12.87
CA THR A 252 -17.58 -19.26 -11.98
C THR A 252 -17.28 -20.15 -10.78
N VAL A 253 -16.05 -20.61 -10.66
CA VAL A 253 -15.54 -21.23 -9.43
C VAL A 253 -15.37 -20.17 -8.38
#